data_3e9efa09b42a945d9af4d6f2a598e3d4
#
_entry.id   3e9efa09b42a945d9af4d6f2a598e3d4
#
_cell.length_a   1.000
_cell.length_b   1.000
_cell.length_c   1.000
_cell.angle_alpha   90.00
_cell.angle_beta   90.00
_cell.angle_gamma   90.00
#
_symmetry.space_group_name_H-M   'P 1'
#
loop_
_entity.id
_entity.type
_entity.pdbx_description
1 polymer ?
#
loop_
_entity_poly.entity_id
_entity_poly.type
_entity_poly.pdbx_seq_one_letter_code
_entity_poly.pdbx_strand_id
1 'polypeptide(L)'
;MPEIPEVPGVFSAAQCLQTAESIAATQEASGAIPWSADGHTDPWDHVENAMALTAAGLLGPARAAFEWSRRTQRPDGTWPIQLRDGVIEDPNSDSNFCAYIATGVWHHVLVTDDRRFAEAMWPVVAKAIDFVLELQFSTG
;
A
#
# COMPACT_ATOMS: atom_id res chain seq x y z
N MET A 1 -18.36 -8.81 4.86
CA MET A 1 -16.97 -8.89 4.34
C MET A 1 -17.03 -9.64 3.03
N PRO A 2 -16.24 -9.27 2.04
CA PRO A 2 -16.15 -10.07 0.83
C PRO A 2 -15.66 -11.48 1.18
N GLU A 3 -16.15 -12.46 0.46
CA GLU A 3 -15.71 -13.84 0.59
C GLU A 3 -14.28 -13.95 0.05
N ILE A 4 -13.38 -14.57 0.81
CA ILE A 4 -12.00 -14.77 0.36
C ILE A 4 -12.05 -15.76 -0.81
N PRO A 5 -11.49 -15.41 -1.98
CA PRO A 5 -11.56 -16.27 -3.15
C PRO A 5 -10.77 -17.56 -2.94
N GLU A 6 -11.28 -18.66 -3.48
CA GLU A 6 -10.56 -19.93 -3.53
C GLU A 6 -10.69 -20.58 -4.91
N VAL A 7 -9.67 -21.36 -5.27
CA VAL A 7 -9.64 -22.16 -6.50
C VAL A 7 -9.46 -23.62 -6.09
N PRO A 8 -10.52 -24.46 -6.22
CA PRO A 8 -10.47 -25.86 -5.80
C PRO A 8 -9.27 -26.61 -6.37
N GLY A 9 -8.51 -27.29 -5.50
CA GLY A 9 -7.31 -28.06 -5.87
C GLY A 9 -6.04 -27.23 -6.16
N VAL A 10 -6.12 -25.91 -6.12
CA VAL A 10 -4.98 -25.00 -6.37
C VAL A 10 -4.71 -24.11 -5.17
N PHE A 11 -5.73 -23.46 -4.63
CA PHE A 11 -5.59 -22.41 -3.63
C PHE A 11 -6.85 -22.30 -2.78
N SER A 12 -6.71 -22.37 -1.48
CA SER A 12 -7.82 -22.28 -0.53
C SER A 12 -7.90 -20.92 0.16
N ALA A 13 -9.08 -20.56 0.62
CA ALA A 13 -9.28 -19.37 1.45
C ALA A 13 -8.39 -19.38 2.71
N ALA A 14 -8.15 -20.56 3.29
CA ALA A 14 -7.27 -20.71 4.43
C ALA A 14 -5.80 -20.37 4.11
N GLN A 15 -5.30 -20.75 2.93
CA GLN A 15 -3.96 -20.38 2.48
C GLN A 15 -3.83 -18.88 2.23
N CYS A 16 -4.88 -18.26 1.69
CA CYS A 16 -4.96 -16.82 1.51
C CYS A 16 -4.83 -16.09 2.85
N LEU A 17 -5.62 -16.50 3.82
CA LEU A 17 -5.61 -15.92 5.16
C LEU A 17 -4.24 -16.12 5.83
N GLN A 18 -3.66 -17.30 5.76
CA GLN A 18 -2.34 -17.59 6.31
C GLN A 18 -1.25 -16.67 5.71
N THR A 19 -1.31 -16.42 4.40
CA THR A 19 -0.40 -15.47 3.73
C THR A 19 -0.60 -14.05 4.26
N ALA A 20 -1.83 -13.59 4.38
CA ALA A 20 -2.12 -12.26 4.90
C ALA A 20 -1.70 -12.10 6.39
N GLU A 21 -1.88 -13.15 7.21
CA GLU A 21 -1.39 -13.16 8.59
C GLU A 21 0.14 -13.09 8.66
N SER A 22 0.83 -13.77 7.74
CA SER A 22 2.29 -13.68 7.59
C SER A 22 2.73 -12.25 7.23
N ILE A 23 2.04 -11.58 6.31
CA ILE A 23 2.29 -10.18 5.97
C ILE A 23 2.06 -9.28 7.19
N ALA A 24 0.95 -9.46 7.90
CA ALA A 24 0.65 -8.69 9.11
C ALA A 24 1.70 -8.88 10.21
N ALA A 25 2.30 -10.07 10.30
CA ALA A 25 3.36 -10.38 11.27
C ALA A 25 4.69 -9.67 10.96
N THR A 26 4.93 -9.25 9.71
CA THR A 26 6.12 -8.47 9.34
C THR A 26 5.90 -6.96 9.48
N GLN A 27 4.64 -6.53 9.68
CA GLN A 27 4.32 -5.11 9.77
C GLN A 27 4.97 -4.47 11.01
N GLU A 28 5.67 -3.38 10.78
CA GLU A 28 6.28 -2.58 11.85
C GLU A 28 5.23 -1.82 12.68
N ALA A 29 5.59 -1.44 13.89
CA ALA A 29 4.75 -0.58 14.74
C ALA A 29 4.43 0.78 14.08
N SER A 30 5.27 1.22 13.16
CA SER A 30 5.06 2.40 12.32
C SER A 30 3.88 2.26 11.34
N GLY A 31 3.50 1.02 11.01
CA GLY A 31 2.57 0.67 9.96
C GLY A 31 3.25 0.30 8.63
N ALA A 32 4.56 0.51 8.49
CA ALA A 32 5.32 0.05 7.33
C ALA A 32 5.26 -1.47 7.18
N ILE A 33 5.25 -1.95 5.96
CA ILE A 33 5.31 -3.39 5.66
C ILE A 33 6.55 -3.64 4.82
N PRO A 34 7.65 -4.13 5.42
CA PRO A 34 8.87 -4.47 4.71
C PRO A 34 8.71 -5.76 3.90
N TRP A 35 9.62 -6.02 2.96
CA TRP A 35 9.65 -7.24 2.14
C TRP A 35 9.80 -8.53 2.97
N SER A 36 10.48 -8.44 4.07
CA SER A 36 10.70 -9.52 5.03
C SER A 36 11.00 -8.93 6.40
N ALA A 37 11.03 -9.74 7.44
CA ALA A 37 11.56 -9.32 8.73
C ALA A 37 12.97 -8.72 8.55
N ASP A 38 13.22 -7.55 9.11
CA ASP A 38 14.47 -6.77 8.95
C ASP A 38 14.77 -6.33 7.50
N GLY A 39 13.81 -6.50 6.58
CA GLY A 39 13.90 -6.08 5.18
C GLY A 39 13.70 -4.57 5.00
N HIS A 40 13.86 -4.10 3.77
CA HIS A 40 13.48 -2.74 3.42
C HIS A 40 12.00 -2.66 3.04
N THR A 41 11.46 -1.47 3.13
CA THR A 41 10.13 -1.09 2.63
C THR A 41 10.29 -0.22 1.40
N ASP A 42 9.55 -0.50 0.35
CA ASP A 42 9.32 0.38 -0.79
C ASP A 42 7.82 0.69 -0.92
N PRO A 43 7.45 1.79 -1.60
CA PRO A 43 6.05 2.21 -1.70
C PRO A 43 5.16 1.25 -2.49
N TRP A 44 5.69 0.51 -3.47
CA TRP A 44 4.91 -0.40 -4.29
C TRP A 44 4.50 -1.63 -3.50
N ASP A 45 5.47 -2.43 -3.04
CA ASP A 45 5.19 -3.68 -2.31
C ASP A 45 4.43 -3.41 -1.00
N HIS A 46 4.72 -2.28 -0.35
CA HIS A 46 3.96 -1.84 0.82
C HIS A 46 2.46 -1.70 0.52
N VAL A 47 2.09 -1.07 -0.60
CA VAL A 47 0.69 -0.90 -1.00
C VAL A 47 0.08 -2.23 -1.44
N GLU A 48 0.81 -3.09 -2.17
CA GLU A 48 0.33 -4.43 -2.54
C GLU A 48 0.02 -5.26 -1.31
N ASN A 49 0.90 -5.24 -0.31
CA ASN A 49 0.68 -5.91 0.95
C ASN A 49 -0.54 -5.34 1.70
N ALA A 50 -0.76 -4.03 1.70
CA ALA A 50 -1.95 -3.41 2.26
C ALA A 50 -3.24 -3.86 1.53
N MET A 51 -3.17 -4.07 0.21
CA MET A 51 -4.27 -4.64 -0.58
C MET A 51 -4.54 -6.10 -0.20
N ALA A 52 -3.50 -6.91 -0.02
CA ALA A 52 -3.62 -8.30 0.41
C ALA A 52 -4.28 -8.39 1.81
N LEU A 53 -3.84 -7.55 2.76
CA LEU A 53 -4.47 -7.44 4.09
C LEU A 53 -5.96 -7.04 4.00
N THR A 54 -6.27 -6.10 3.11
CA THR A 54 -7.66 -5.66 2.88
C THR A 54 -8.52 -6.80 2.34
N ALA A 55 -8.03 -7.53 1.33
CA ALA A 55 -8.73 -8.65 0.70
C ALA A 55 -9.00 -9.79 1.70
N ALA A 56 -8.07 -10.04 2.62
CA ALA A 56 -8.21 -11.02 3.68
C ALA A 56 -9.07 -10.56 4.88
N GLY A 57 -9.55 -9.32 4.88
CA GLY A 57 -10.35 -8.75 5.96
C GLY A 57 -9.55 -8.30 7.18
N LEU A 58 -8.21 -8.27 7.10
CA LEU A 58 -7.33 -7.75 8.15
C LEU A 58 -7.27 -6.21 8.07
N LEU A 59 -8.42 -5.57 8.28
CA LEU A 59 -8.62 -4.13 8.03
C LEU A 59 -7.82 -3.23 8.98
N GLY A 60 -7.53 -3.67 10.20
CA GLY A 60 -6.69 -2.93 11.16
C GLY A 60 -5.27 -2.71 10.61
N PRO A 61 -4.52 -3.80 10.33
CA PRO A 61 -3.23 -3.73 9.69
C PRO A 61 -3.23 -3.00 8.34
N ALA A 62 -4.23 -3.23 7.48
CA ALA A 62 -4.36 -2.53 6.20
C ALA A 62 -4.45 -1.01 6.39
N ARG A 63 -5.29 -0.54 7.31
CA ARG A 63 -5.42 0.90 7.61
C ARG A 63 -4.13 1.49 8.19
N ALA A 64 -3.42 0.74 9.05
CA ALA A 64 -2.14 1.18 9.58
C ALA A 64 -1.10 1.38 8.45
N ALA A 65 -1.10 0.52 7.43
CA ALA A 65 -0.25 0.65 6.26
C ALA A 65 -0.58 1.92 5.44
N PHE A 66 -1.85 2.16 5.11
CA PHE A 66 -2.25 3.37 4.40
C PHE A 66 -1.99 4.65 5.20
N GLU A 67 -2.16 4.60 6.51
CA GLU A 67 -1.82 5.72 7.39
C GLU A 67 -0.32 6.00 7.42
N TRP A 68 0.52 4.95 7.36
CA TRP A 68 1.96 5.11 7.18
C TRP A 68 2.26 5.84 5.87
N SER A 69 1.68 5.43 4.75
CA SER A 69 1.83 6.11 3.45
C SER A 69 1.43 7.58 3.55
N ARG A 70 0.29 7.89 4.19
CA ARG A 70 -0.19 9.26 4.36
C ARG A 70 0.77 10.14 5.16
N ARG A 71 1.35 9.62 6.24
CA ARG A 71 2.26 10.37 7.14
C ARG A 71 3.65 10.55 6.57
N THR A 72 4.09 9.64 5.70
CA THR A 72 5.45 9.64 5.15
C THR A 72 5.54 10.24 3.75
N GLN A 73 4.40 10.60 3.14
CA GLN A 73 4.40 11.29 1.85
C GLN A 73 5.16 12.60 1.95
N ARG A 74 6.06 12.82 1.01
CA ARG A 74 6.82 14.07 0.87
C ARG A 74 5.92 15.21 0.39
N PRO A 75 6.33 16.48 0.59
CA PRO A 75 5.56 17.63 0.12
C PRO A 75 5.28 17.65 -1.39
N ASP A 76 6.18 17.08 -2.17
CA ASP A 76 6.08 16.93 -3.63
C ASP A 76 5.20 15.74 -4.09
N GLY A 77 4.56 15.05 -3.16
CA GLY A 77 3.67 13.91 -3.46
C GLY A 77 4.38 12.56 -3.55
N THR A 78 5.69 12.51 -3.37
CA THR A 78 6.51 11.30 -3.55
C THR A 78 6.78 10.57 -2.24
N TRP A 79 7.37 9.38 -2.40
CA TRP A 79 8.05 8.61 -1.34
C TRP A 79 9.45 8.24 -1.82
N PRO A 80 10.41 8.00 -0.90
CA PRO A 80 11.69 7.42 -1.27
C PRO A 80 11.48 6.00 -1.81
N ILE A 81 12.35 5.58 -2.72
CA ILE A 81 12.29 4.22 -3.28
C ILE A 81 12.47 3.18 -2.18
N GLN A 82 13.34 3.42 -1.21
CA GLN A 82 13.69 2.41 -0.24
C GLN A 82 13.97 3.00 1.15
N LEU A 83 13.32 2.38 2.16
CA LEU A 83 13.54 2.69 3.58
C LEU A 83 13.80 1.39 4.37
N ARG A 84 14.54 1.49 5.46
CA ARG A 84 14.71 0.41 6.45
C ARG A 84 14.62 1.00 7.85
N ASP A 85 13.72 0.47 8.69
CA ASP A 85 13.50 0.98 10.06
C ASP A 85 13.28 2.51 10.10
N GLY A 86 12.59 3.06 9.10
CA GLY A 86 12.36 4.49 8.96
C GLY A 86 13.55 5.30 8.44
N VAL A 87 14.71 4.67 8.20
CA VAL A 87 15.89 5.31 7.60
C VAL A 87 15.84 5.19 6.08
N ILE A 88 16.01 6.31 5.38
CA ILE A 88 16.02 6.33 3.92
C ILE A 88 17.34 5.74 3.42
N GLU A 89 17.27 4.62 2.68
CA GLU A 89 18.39 3.98 2.00
C GLU A 89 18.56 4.49 0.57
N ASP A 90 17.45 4.66 -0.16
CA ASP A 90 17.43 5.28 -1.49
C ASP A 90 16.44 6.46 -1.49
N PRO A 91 16.91 7.71 -1.56
CA PRO A 91 16.08 8.89 -1.53
C PRO A 91 15.38 9.23 -2.85
N ASN A 92 15.70 8.56 -3.94
CA ASN A 92 15.06 8.80 -5.23
C ASN A 92 13.57 8.45 -5.18
N SER A 93 12.84 8.86 -6.20
CA SER A 93 11.41 8.56 -6.38
C SER A 93 11.19 7.86 -7.71
N ASP A 94 10.22 6.97 -7.75
CA ASP A 94 9.79 6.29 -8.96
C ASP A 94 8.31 6.60 -9.21
N SER A 95 7.96 6.88 -10.48
CA SER A 95 6.60 7.27 -10.86
C SER A 95 5.59 6.15 -10.63
N ASN A 96 5.96 4.89 -10.92
CA ASN A 96 5.11 3.73 -10.67
C ASN A 96 4.86 3.54 -9.17
N PHE A 97 5.92 3.63 -8.37
CA PHE A 97 5.83 3.48 -6.92
C PHE A 97 4.90 4.52 -6.31
N CYS A 98 5.02 5.77 -6.77
CA CYS A 98 4.17 6.86 -6.29
C CYS A 98 2.72 6.73 -6.78
N ALA A 99 2.50 6.36 -8.04
CA ALA A 99 1.15 6.21 -8.60
C ALA A 99 0.37 5.06 -7.95
N TYR A 100 1.05 4.03 -7.46
CA TYR A 100 0.42 2.80 -7.00
C TYR A 100 -0.48 2.99 -5.77
N ILE A 101 -0.27 4.06 -5.00
CA ILE A 101 -1.17 4.42 -3.89
C ILE A 101 -2.62 4.60 -4.35
N ALA A 102 -2.85 5.10 -5.58
CA ALA A 102 -4.19 5.25 -6.14
C ALA A 102 -4.89 3.90 -6.32
N THR A 103 -4.15 2.89 -6.81
CA THR A 103 -4.64 1.51 -6.95
C THR A 103 -5.02 0.92 -5.59
N GLY A 104 -4.13 1.05 -4.62
CA GLY A 104 -4.37 0.49 -3.28
C GLY A 104 -5.55 1.14 -2.56
N VAL A 105 -5.65 2.47 -2.60
CA VAL A 105 -6.77 3.20 -1.99
C VAL A 105 -8.09 2.83 -2.67
N TRP A 106 -8.11 2.76 -4.00
CA TRP A 106 -9.30 2.34 -4.75
C TRP A 106 -9.72 0.92 -4.41
N HIS A 107 -8.76 -0.02 -4.37
CA HIS A 107 -9.02 -1.41 -3.96
C HIS A 107 -9.63 -1.48 -2.55
N HIS A 108 -9.07 -0.75 -1.59
CA HIS A 108 -9.60 -0.72 -0.22
C HIS A 108 -11.04 -0.21 -0.18
N VAL A 109 -11.36 0.84 -0.93
CA VAL A 109 -12.73 1.39 -1.03
C VAL A 109 -13.68 0.38 -1.65
N LEU A 110 -13.29 -0.30 -2.73
CA LEU A 110 -14.12 -1.33 -3.38
C LEU A 110 -14.45 -2.48 -2.43
N VAL A 111 -13.50 -2.88 -1.59
CA VAL A 111 -13.69 -4.00 -0.64
C VAL A 111 -14.51 -3.59 0.58
N THR A 112 -14.33 -2.36 1.07
CA THR A 112 -14.88 -1.93 2.38
C THR A 112 -16.09 -1.00 2.29
N ASP A 113 -16.33 -0.37 1.14
CA ASP A 113 -17.27 0.75 0.94
C ASP A 113 -17.04 1.91 1.94
N ASP A 114 -15.79 2.08 2.42
CA ASP A 114 -15.45 3.11 3.40
C ASP A 114 -15.17 4.46 2.73
N ARG A 115 -16.21 5.29 2.60
CA ARG A 115 -16.13 6.64 2.04
C ARG A 115 -15.28 7.58 2.87
N ARG A 116 -15.27 7.44 4.20
CA ARG A 116 -14.45 8.28 5.07
C ARG A 116 -12.97 8.02 4.85
N PHE A 117 -12.60 6.76 4.65
CA PHE A 117 -11.24 6.40 4.27
C PHE A 117 -10.88 7.02 2.90
N ALA A 118 -11.76 6.91 1.90
CA ALA A 118 -11.54 7.53 0.59
C ALA A 118 -11.31 9.05 0.70
N GLU A 119 -12.15 9.75 1.45
CA GLU A 119 -12.02 11.21 1.67
C GLU A 119 -10.70 11.56 2.37
N ALA A 120 -10.28 10.77 3.38
CA ALA A 120 -9.03 11.00 4.11
C ALA A 120 -7.79 10.75 3.26
N MET A 121 -7.83 9.76 2.34
CA MET A 121 -6.72 9.41 1.47
C MET A 121 -6.68 10.20 0.16
N TRP A 122 -7.77 10.85 -0.24
CA TRP A 122 -7.83 11.61 -1.49
C TRP A 122 -6.70 12.63 -1.66
N PRO A 123 -6.35 13.47 -0.66
CA PRO A 123 -5.24 14.41 -0.80
C PRO A 123 -3.88 13.72 -1.06
N VAL A 124 -3.69 12.52 -0.52
CA VAL A 124 -2.47 11.73 -0.72
C VAL A 124 -2.39 11.21 -2.16
N VAL A 125 -3.50 10.64 -2.63
CA VAL A 125 -3.63 10.16 -4.01
C VAL A 125 -3.45 11.30 -5.01
N ALA A 126 -4.14 12.42 -4.81
CA ALA A 126 -4.08 13.57 -5.71
C ALA A 126 -2.63 14.07 -5.88
N LYS A 127 -1.91 14.29 -4.77
CA LYS A 127 -0.50 14.74 -4.82
C LYS A 127 0.41 13.74 -5.54
N ALA A 128 0.24 12.44 -5.31
CA ALA A 128 1.03 11.43 -5.96
C ALA A 128 0.78 11.40 -7.48
N ILE A 129 -0.47 11.55 -7.90
CA ILE A 129 -0.81 11.60 -9.33
C ILE A 129 -0.35 12.90 -9.96
N ASP A 130 -0.44 14.04 -9.27
CA ASP A 130 0.08 15.32 -9.76
C ASP A 130 1.59 15.22 -10.07
N PHE A 131 2.38 14.62 -9.16
CA PHE A 131 3.80 14.33 -9.41
C PHE A 131 4.01 13.50 -10.69
N VAL A 132 3.22 12.45 -10.89
CA VAL A 132 3.34 11.59 -12.09
C VAL A 132 2.98 12.36 -13.36
N LEU A 133 1.96 13.22 -13.31
CA LEU A 133 1.55 14.06 -14.44
C LEU A 133 2.62 15.10 -14.81
N GLU A 134 3.36 15.62 -13.84
CA GLU A 134 4.51 16.53 -14.11
C GLU A 134 5.64 15.87 -14.89
N LEU A 135 5.75 14.53 -14.81
CA LEU A 135 6.75 13.77 -15.57
C LEU A 135 6.29 13.44 -17.00
N GLN A 136 5.03 13.70 -17.34
CA GLN A 136 4.47 13.41 -18.65
C GLN A 136 5.06 14.34 -19.72
N PHE A 137 5.54 13.77 -20.83
CA PHE A 137 5.98 14.56 -21.97
C PHE A 137 4.79 15.20 -22.72
N SER A 138 5.06 16.30 -23.44
CA SER A 138 4.04 17.02 -24.22
C SER A 138 3.40 16.18 -25.36
N THR A 139 3.98 15.03 -25.64
CA THR A 139 3.47 14.05 -26.63
C THR A 139 2.60 12.95 -26.04
N GLY A 140 2.36 12.95 -24.74
CA GLY A 140 1.55 11.95 -24.03
C GLY A 140 2.39 10.94 -23.30
#